data_2cea6d72c69b57ba4336d326aabc06f6
#
_entry.id   2cea6d72c69b57ba4336d326aabc06f6
#
_cell.length_a   1.000
_cell.length_b   1.000
_cell.length_c   1.000
_cell.angle_alpha   90.00
_cell.angle_beta   90.00
_cell.angle_gamma   90.00
#
_symmetry.space_group_name_H-M   'P 1'
#
loop_
_entity.id
_entity.type
_entity.pdbx_description
1 polymer ?
#
loop_
_entity_poly.entity_id
_entity_poly.type
_entity_poly.pdbx_seq_one_letter_code
_entity_poly.pdbx_strand_id
1 'polypeptide(L)'
;MGLQDTAPTVTLMPEIQSFDVNSENGYDFELTATLAKEDAAKIVECGFYVSEQKSMQGAEKIVSKLFGQEFMAEVSLSEEGEKKHVCAYLSIGGDHVEICSEVKTIVAGEILSDPEEGVGEIPQGATANCYIVSQSGSYKFPAVKGNSSESVGTVSSVEVLWESFGTSTAPKVGDLIKSVSYNNGYITYQTADTFKEGNAVIAARGTYDEILWSWHIWLTDEPSLCYYRNVDGGMMDRNLGAISATPGEVGALGLLYQWGRKDPFLGSSSISNNVEAKSTITWPSPVSSSSSRGTIAYAVEHPTTFITKNDGNYDWYYTGSSDTDNTRWQSKKTIYDPCPAGWRVPDGGDNGIWAKAGFDDQDYDDSDEGMLFGSGISSPASWYPASGYRDSSDGDLYGVGNFGYFWSVTPFDNFAYYFHFISNGGVYPSNHGSRLAIGQSVRCLQE
;
A
#
# COMPACT_ATOMS: atom_id res chain seq x y z
N MET A 1 38.43 -47.27 13.47
CA MET A 1 38.85 -45.87 13.49
C MET A 1 37.90 -45.10 12.62
N GLY A 2 36.92 -44.47 13.24
CA GLY A 2 35.95 -43.63 12.55
C GLY A 2 36.46 -42.21 12.49
N LEU A 3 36.59 -41.69 11.29
CA LEU A 3 36.78 -40.24 11.05
C LEU A 3 35.44 -39.56 11.31
N GLN A 4 35.38 -38.76 12.38
CA GLN A 4 34.31 -37.79 12.56
C GLN A 4 34.55 -36.64 11.58
N ASP A 5 33.70 -36.53 10.59
CA ASP A 5 33.63 -35.40 9.69
C ASP A 5 32.96 -34.25 10.47
N THR A 6 33.76 -33.34 11.02
CA THR A 6 33.26 -32.11 11.63
C THR A 6 33.04 -31.12 10.47
N ALA A 7 31.77 -30.90 10.12
CA ALA A 7 31.43 -29.83 9.24
C ALA A 7 32.00 -28.48 9.72
N PRO A 8 32.55 -27.64 8.84
CA PRO A 8 33.09 -26.36 9.25
C PRO A 8 31.99 -25.50 9.85
N THR A 9 32.17 -25.07 11.09
CA THR A 9 31.29 -24.10 11.74
C THR A 9 31.44 -22.78 10.99
N VAL A 10 30.43 -22.37 10.25
CA VAL A 10 30.38 -21.04 9.67
C VAL A 10 30.26 -20.04 10.80
N THR A 11 31.34 -19.35 11.11
CA THR A 11 31.35 -18.24 12.07
C THR A 11 30.76 -17.04 11.36
N LEU A 12 29.51 -16.67 11.68
CA LEU A 12 28.90 -15.43 11.20
C LEU A 12 29.77 -14.25 11.68
N MET A 13 30.10 -13.35 10.77
CA MET A 13 30.81 -12.10 11.09
C MET A 13 29.81 -11.10 11.68
N PRO A 14 30.18 -10.28 12.67
CA PRO A 14 29.35 -9.15 13.11
C PRO A 14 28.99 -8.24 11.96
N GLU A 15 27.74 -7.74 11.97
CA GLU A 15 27.20 -6.88 10.92
C GLU A 15 26.56 -5.63 11.55
N ILE A 16 26.75 -4.48 10.89
CA ILE A 16 26.04 -3.25 11.23
C ILE A 16 24.62 -3.39 10.67
N GLN A 17 23.63 -3.46 11.56
CA GLN A 17 22.22 -3.65 11.20
C GLN A 17 21.59 -2.35 10.71
N SER A 18 21.90 -1.22 11.33
CA SER A 18 21.47 0.11 10.87
C SER A 18 22.56 1.15 11.11
N PHE A 19 22.52 2.21 10.32
CA PHE A 19 23.31 3.42 10.52
C PHE A 19 22.45 4.63 10.16
N ASP A 20 22.19 5.49 11.15
CA ASP A 20 21.33 6.66 11.02
C ASP A 20 22.09 7.93 11.36
N VAL A 21 21.61 9.05 10.79
CA VAL A 21 22.19 10.38 10.97
C VAL A 21 21.07 11.36 11.19
N ASN A 22 21.08 12.05 12.31
CA ASN A 22 20.06 13.03 12.70
C ASN A 22 20.71 14.40 12.96
N SER A 23 19.96 15.47 12.74
CA SER A 23 20.36 16.84 13.11
C SER A 23 19.13 17.72 13.29
N GLU A 24 18.94 18.28 14.48
CA GLU A 24 17.85 19.21 14.80
C GLU A 24 18.10 20.64 14.33
N ASN A 25 19.34 21.05 14.21
CA ASN A 25 19.73 22.42 13.89
C ASN A 25 20.46 22.55 12.53
N GLY A 26 20.71 21.43 11.84
CA GLY A 26 21.41 21.39 10.56
C GLY A 26 22.92 21.58 10.67
N TYR A 27 23.50 21.70 11.86
CA TYR A 27 24.92 21.88 12.07
C TYR A 27 25.55 20.83 13.00
N ASP A 28 24.81 20.35 13.98
CA ASP A 28 25.23 19.26 14.85
C ASP A 28 24.50 17.98 14.43
N PHE A 29 25.26 16.97 14.03
CA PHE A 29 24.77 15.71 13.51
C PHE A 29 25.05 14.58 14.50
N GLU A 30 23.98 13.93 14.95
CA GLU A 30 24.07 12.69 15.74
C GLU A 30 24.15 11.49 14.80
N LEU A 31 25.18 10.68 14.96
CA LEU A 31 25.42 9.45 14.23
C LEU A 31 25.06 8.29 15.14
N THR A 32 24.16 7.42 14.74
CA THR A 32 23.72 6.24 15.51
C THR A 32 23.84 5.00 14.65
N ALA A 33 24.45 3.93 15.19
CA ALA A 33 24.52 2.64 14.52
C ALA A 33 24.17 1.50 15.48
N THR A 34 23.45 0.49 14.95
CA THR A 34 23.03 -0.70 15.72
C THR A 34 23.59 -1.98 15.15
N LEU A 35 23.72 -2.99 16.01
CA LEU A 35 24.28 -4.30 15.70
C LEU A 35 23.22 -5.38 15.84
N ALA A 36 23.35 -6.47 15.08
CA ALA A 36 22.57 -7.68 15.29
C ALA A 36 22.94 -8.33 16.65
N LYS A 37 21.94 -8.92 17.31
CA LYS A 37 21.96 -9.32 18.74
C LYS A 37 23.08 -10.30 19.15
N GLU A 38 23.67 -11.03 18.21
CA GLU A 38 24.64 -12.11 18.50
C GLU A 38 26.10 -11.67 18.38
N ASP A 39 26.39 -10.43 17.97
CA ASP A 39 27.70 -10.04 17.47
C ASP A 39 28.54 -9.20 18.42
N ALA A 40 27.95 -8.58 19.45
CA ALA A 40 28.62 -7.62 20.33
C ALA A 40 29.90 -8.18 21.05
N ALA A 41 29.95 -9.48 21.31
CA ALA A 41 31.08 -10.10 22.03
C ALA A 41 32.38 -10.25 21.22
N LYS A 42 32.33 -10.04 19.90
CA LYS A 42 33.48 -10.18 18.98
C LYS A 42 34.10 -8.84 18.58
N ILE A 43 33.42 -7.74 18.92
CA ILE A 43 33.83 -6.40 18.54
C ILE A 43 34.89 -5.88 19.48
N VAL A 44 35.99 -5.46 18.91
CA VAL A 44 37.13 -4.88 19.67
C VAL A 44 36.99 -3.37 19.75
N GLU A 45 36.48 -2.75 18.69
CA GLU A 45 36.27 -1.31 18.57
C GLU A 45 35.12 -1.02 17.61
N CYS A 46 34.37 0.01 17.89
CA CYS A 46 33.32 0.53 17.00
C CYS A 46 33.36 2.05 17.00
N GLY A 47 32.76 2.66 15.99
CA GLY A 47 32.69 4.10 15.84
C GLY A 47 32.32 4.54 14.44
N PHE A 48 32.78 5.76 14.09
CA PHE A 48 32.44 6.37 12.82
C PHE A 48 33.69 6.91 12.14
N TYR A 49 33.69 6.87 10.82
CA TYR A 49 34.63 7.59 9.98
C TYR A 49 33.97 8.84 9.44
N VAL A 50 34.70 9.95 9.41
CA VAL A 50 34.29 11.25 8.87
C VAL A 50 35.32 11.70 7.85
N SER A 51 34.90 12.05 6.63
CA SER A 51 35.79 12.45 5.53
C SER A 51 35.20 13.55 4.68
N GLU A 52 36.05 14.38 4.12
CA GLU A 52 35.68 15.33 3.05
C GLU A 52 35.45 14.64 1.69
N GLN A 53 35.93 13.40 1.55
CA GLN A 53 35.84 12.63 0.31
C GLN A 53 34.89 11.43 0.47
N LYS A 54 33.99 11.24 -0.48
CA LYS A 54 33.07 10.08 -0.50
C LYS A 54 33.80 8.73 -0.54
N SER A 55 35.05 8.70 -1.04
CA SER A 55 35.90 7.52 -1.03
C SER A 55 36.43 7.15 0.37
N MET A 56 36.14 7.99 1.37
CA MET A 56 36.61 7.87 2.76
C MET A 56 38.13 7.90 2.88
N GLN A 57 38.85 8.36 1.84
CA GLN A 57 40.30 8.48 1.89
C GLN A 57 40.69 9.61 2.86
N GLY A 58 41.58 9.30 3.82
CA GLY A 58 42.00 10.26 4.84
C GLY A 58 40.95 10.56 5.90
N ALA A 59 39.97 9.67 6.04
CA ALA A 59 38.90 9.85 7.03
C ALA A 59 39.45 9.96 8.45
N GLU A 60 38.87 10.86 9.22
CA GLU A 60 39.04 10.95 10.67
C GLU A 60 38.22 9.85 11.35
N LYS A 61 38.80 9.23 12.39
CA LYS A 61 38.20 8.11 13.11
C LYS A 61 37.65 8.62 14.44
N ILE A 62 36.35 8.47 14.65
CA ILE A 62 35.67 8.74 15.92
C ILE A 62 35.37 7.41 16.60
N VAL A 63 36.10 7.08 17.67
CA VAL A 63 35.85 5.86 18.43
C VAL A 63 34.69 6.07 19.39
N SER A 64 33.74 5.16 19.36
CA SER A 64 32.53 5.20 20.19
C SER A 64 32.52 4.07 21.23
N LYS A 65 31.67 4.23 22.23
CA LYS A 65 31.41 3.15 23.22
C LYS A 65 30.15 2.40 22.79
N LEU A 66 30.21 1.10 22.85
CA LEU A 66 29.06 0.24 22.61
C LEU A 66 28.21 0.16 23.88
N PHE A 67 26.93 0.54 23.76
CA PHE A 67 25.91 0.44 24.81
C PHE A 67 24.84 -0.58 24.38
N GLY A 68 24.98 -1.80 24.91
CA GLY A 68 24.13 -2.90 24.43
C GLY A 68 24.46 -3.29 23.00
N GLN A 69 23.65 -2.86 22.05
CA GLN A 69 23.84 -3.10 20.62
C GLN A 69 24.00 -1.80 19.83
N GLU A 70 24.06 -0.66 20.50
CA GLU A 70 24.07 0.66 19.89
C GLU A 70 25.35 1.41 20.21
N PHE A 71 25.84 2.20 19.27
CA PHE A 71 26.94 3.14 19.47
C PHE A 71 26.67 4.42 18.70
N MET A 72 27.12 5.54 19.28
CA MET A 72 26.77 6.89 18.84
C MET A 72 28.00 7.79 18.82
N ALA A 73 27.95 8.84 17.98
CA ALA A 73 28.88 9.95 17.98
C ALA A 73 28.20 11.24 17.50
N GLU A 74 28.78 12.37 17.81
CA GLU A 74 28.36 13.68 17.33
C GLU A 74 29.41 14.24 16.35
N VAL A 75 28.94 14.88 15.28
CA VAL A 75 29.76 15.59 14.29
C VAL A 75 29.17 16.95 14.05
N SER A 76 29.94 18.02 14.31
CA SER A 76 29.51 19.40 14.04
C SER A 76 30.14 19.92 12.76
N LEU A 77 29.35 20.65 11.94
CA LEU A 77 29.78 21.42 10.80
C LEU A 77 29.61 22.91 11.12
N SER A 78 30.48 23.77 10.59
CA SER A 78 30.55 25.16 11.01
C SER A 78 30.16 26.20 9.93
N GLU A 79 30.24 25.81 8.65
CA GLU A 79 29.97 26.72 7.53
C GLU A 79 28.79 26.20 6.69
N GLU A 80 27.84 27.08 6.39
CA GLU A 80 26.68 26.72 5.55
C GLU A 80 27.11 26.13 4.21
N GLY A 81 26.57 24.95 3.88
CA GLY A 81 26.95 24.19 2.70
C GLY A 81 28.22 23.34 2.83
N GLU A 82 28.90 23.36 3.99
CA GLU A 82 29.99 22.41 4.28
C GLU A 82 29.48 20.98 4.16
N LYS A 83 30.26 20.10 3.51
CA LYS A 83 29.87 18.70 3.27
C LYS A 83 30.90 17.78 3.87
N LYS A 84 30.43 16.77 4.59
CA LYS A 84 31.26 15.62 4.99
C LYS A 84 30.55 14.30 4.66
N HIS A 85 31.34 13.26 4.55
CA HIS A 85 30.90 11.90 4.32
C HIS A 85 31.19 11.09 5.56
N VAL A 86 30.20 10.31 6.02
CA VAL A 86 30.26 9.55 7.27
C VAL A 86 29.84 8.09 7.05
N CYS A 87 30.47 7.15 7.74
CA CYS A 87 30.05 5.77 7.82
C CYS A 87 30.36 5.19 9.20
N ALA A 88 29.53 4.25 9.66
CA ALA A 88 29.83 3.49 10.86
C ALA A 88 30.85 2.39 10.54
N TYR A 89 31.69 2.04 11.51
CA TYR A 89 32.64 0.94 11.39
C TYR A 89 32.65 0.03 12.62
N LEU A 90 33.03 -1.22 12.37
CA LEU A 90 33.30 -2.22 13.40
C LEU A 90 34.70 -2.80 13.17
N SER A 91 35.50 -2.87 14.19
CA SER A 91 36.76 -3.64 14.20
C SER A 91 36.55 -4.95 14.97
N ILE A 92 36.77 -6.06 14.29
CA ILE A 92 36.54 -7.40 14.83
C ILE A 92 37.88 -8.04 15.21
N GLY A 93 37.91 -8.69 16.36
CA GLY A 93 39.12 -9.18 17.06
C GLY A 93 40.03 -10.11 16.26
N GLY A 94 41.27 -10.21 16.69
CA GLY A 94 42.33 -11.10 16.22
C GLY A 94 43.12 -10.55 15.03
N ASP A 95 42.50 -10.35 13.90
CA ASP A 95 43.16 -9.92 12.65
C ASP A 95 42.79 -8.50 12.21
N HIS A 96 42.10 -7.72 13.05
CA HIS A 96 41.65 -6.34 12.81
C HIS A 96 40.90 -6.16 11.48
N VAL A 97 39.94 -7.03 11.19
CA VAL A 97 39.03 -6.86 10.06
C VAL A 97 38.09 -5.73 10.39
N GLU A 98 38.08 -4.68 9.57
CA GLU A 98 37.12 -3.58 9.67
C GLU A 98 35.96 -3.79 8.69
N ILE A 99 34.75 -3.64 9.20
CA ILE A 99 33.49 -3.64 8.44
C ILE A 99 32.91 -2.24 8.53
N CYS A 100 32.59 -1.64 7.38
CA CYS A 100 31.93 -0.33 7.33
C CYS A 100 30.50 -0.45 6.81
N SER A 101 29.64 0.45 7.27
CA SER A 101 28.29 0.68 6.71
C SER A 101 28.37 1.34 5.32
N GLU A 102 27.23 1.59 4.72
CA GLU A 102 27.14 2.55 3.63
C GLU A 102 27.65 3.95 4.05
N VAL A 103 28.11 4.72 3.06
CA VAL A 103 28.58 6.09 3.29
C VAL A 103 27.42 7.05 3.11
N LYS A 104 27.06 7.79 4.15
CA LYS A 104 26.10 8.89 4.11
C LYS A 104 26.81 10.23 3.95
N THR A 105 26.11 11.23 3.41
CA THR A 105 26.62 12.61 3.26
C THR A 105 25.83 13.52 4.17
N ILE A 106 26.50 14.31 5.00
CA ILE A 106 25.94 15.37 5.82
C ILE A 106 26.30 16.72 5.24
N VAL A 107 25.36 17.68 5.29
CA VAL A 107 25.54 19.03 4.71
C VAL A 107 25.09 20.05 5.75
N ALA A 108 25.96 21.00 6.09
CA ALA A 108 25.61 22.07 7.00
C ALA A 108 24.47 22.92 6.46
N GLY A 109 23.47 23.18 7.30
CA GLY A 109 22.21 23.85 6.94
C GLY A 109 21.08 22.89 6.58
N GLU A 110 21.36 21.58 6.37
CA GLU A 110 20.34 20.56 6.18
C GLU A 110 19.90 19.99 7.54
N ILE A 111 18.67 20.26 7.95
CA ILE A 111 18.08 19.62 9.11
C ILE A 111 17.81 18.16 8.75
N LEU A 112 18.54 17.27 9.37
CA LEU A 112 18.33 15.83 9.33
C LEU A 112 17.73 15.42 10.67
N SER A 113 16.49 15.83 10.93
CA SER A 113 15.73 15.31 12.06
C SER A 113 15.41 13.84 11.80
N ASP A 114 15.35 13.07 12.86
CA ASP A 114 14.72 11.75 12.83
C ASP A 114 13.37 11.93 12.11
N PRO A 115 13.00 11.06 11.16
CA PRO A 115 11.74 11.18 10.44
C PRO A 115 10.48 11.19 11.33
N GLU A 116 10.63 11.29 12.64
CA GLU A 116 9.51 11.44 13.58
C GLU A 116 8.97 12.86 13.75
N GLU A 117 9.73 13.94 13.42
CA GLU A 117 9.18 15.30 13.39
C GLU A 117 8.85 15.76 11.96
N GLY A 118 7.59 15.60 11.58
CA GLY A 118 7.04 15.99 10.28
C GLY A 118 6.54 14.82 9.44
N VAL A 119 6.58 13.60 9.97
CA VAL A 119 5.84 12.47 9.42
C VAL A 119 4.36 12.72 9.71
N GLY A 120 3.56 12.95 8.67
CA GLY A 120 2.11 12.97 8.80
C GLY A 120 1.69 11.68 9.52
N GLU A 121 1.14 11.80 10.72
CA GLU A 121 0.73 10.62 11.48
C GLU A 121 -0.41 9.92 10.73
N ILE A 122 -0.08 8.78 10.11
CA ILE A 122 -1.07 7.73 9.96
C ILE A 122 -1.49 7.39 11.41
N PRO A 123 -2.79 7.35 11.74
CA PRO A 123 -3.24 7.19 13.13
C PRO A 123 -2.46 6.09 13.83
N GLN A 124 -1.76 6.45 14.92
CA GLN A 124 -0.82 5.59 15.61
C GLN A 124 -1.53 4.30 16.05
N GLY A 125 -1.10 3.16 15.52
CA GLY A 125 -1.62 1.84 15.87
C GLY A 125 -2.64 1.23 14.91
N ALA A 126 -3.14 1.94 13.91
CA ALA A 126 -4.06 1.37 12.93
C ALA A 126 -3.32 0.89 11.68
N THR A 127 -3.30 -0.41 11.44
CA THR A 127 -2.75 -1.01 10.23
C THR A 127 -3.84 -1.21 9.18
N ALA A 128 -3.54 -1.02 7.90
CA ALA A 128 -4.48 -1.17 6.80
C ALA A 128 -3.77 -1.61 5.51
N ASN A 129 -4.55 -1.95 4.49
CA ASN A 129 -4.03 -2.13 3.13
C ASN A 129 -4.09 -0.85 2.29
N CYS A 130 -4.76 0.19 2.80
CA CYS A 130 -4.85 1.49 2.16
C CYS A 130 -4.57 2.59 3.20
N TYR A 131 -3.78 3.57 2.80
CA TYR A 131 -3.47 4.76 3.61
C TYR A 131 -3.81 6.02 2.81
N ILE A 132 -4.64 6.89 3.42
CA ILE A 132 -5.03 8.17 2.82
C ILE A 132 -3.96 9.22 3.17
N VAL A 133 -3.59 10.02 2.17
CA VAL A 133 -2.63 11.11 2.28
C VAL A 133 -3.20 12.35 1.60
N SER A 134 -3.31 13.45 2.33
CA SER A 134 -3.96 14.69 1.85
C SER A 134 -3.02 15.87 1.64
N GLN A 135 -1.72 15.70 1.87
CA GLN A 135 -0.72 16.76 1.70
C GLN A 135 0.67 16.20 1.38
N SER A 136 1.57 17.04 0.90
CA SER A 136 2.98 16.68 0.74
C SER A 136 3.64 16.46 2.10
N GLY A 137 4.52 15.46 2.19
CA GLY A 137 5.24 15.16 3.42
C GLY A 137 5.92 13.79 3.39
N SER A 138 6.54 13.46 4.51
CA SER A 138 7.04 12.13 4.81
C SER A 138 6.01 11.39 5.65
N TYR A 139 5.84 10.09 5.40
CA TYR A 139 4.88 9.24 6.08
C TYR A 139 5.51 7.89 6.37
N LYS A 140 5.11 7.24 7.46
CA LYS A 140 5.56 5.90 7.76
C LYS A 140 4.42 4.99 8.24
N PHE A 141 4.53 3.71 7.95
CA PHE A 141 3.62 2.69 8.47
C PHE A 141 4.38 1.37 8.72
N PRO A 142 3.91 0.53 9.65
CA PRO A 142 4.59 -0.74 9.95
C PRO A 142 4.49 -1.71 8.77
N ALA A 143 5.57 -2.45 8.50
CA ALA A 143 5.62 -3.50 7.47
C ALA A 143 4.92 -4.77 7.98
N VAL A 144 3.60 -4.68 8.15
CA VAL A 144 2.74 -5.78 8.59
C VAL A 144 1.61 -6.00 7.59
N LYS A 145 1.02 -7.18 7.60
CA LYS A 145 -0.18 -7.44 6.82
C LYS A 145 -1.30 -6.50 7.25
N GLY A 146 -2.02 -5.94 6.32
CA GLY A 146 -3.08 -4.98 6.59
C GLY A 146 -4.08 -5.48 7.62
N ASN A 147 -4.61 -4.58 8.43
CA ASN A 147 -5.62 -4.87 9.46
C ASN A 147 -5.14 -5.87 10.54
N SER A 148 -3.82 -6.00 10.73
CA SER A 148 -3.24 -6.91 11.71
C SER A 148 -1.87 -6.40 12.20
N SER A 149 -1.29 -7.09 13.18
CA SER A 149 0.10 -6.92 13.63
C SER A 149 1.03 -8.01 13.10
N GLU A 150 0.55 -8.86 12.18
CA GLU A 150 1.33 -9.95 11.62
C GLU A 150 2.39 -9.43 10.66
N SER A 151 3.67 -9.72 10.90
CA SER A 151 4.77 -9.34 10.02
C SER A 151 4.58 -9.91 8.61
N VAL A 152 4.97 -9.14 7.60
CA VAL A 152 5.00 -9.64 6.21
C VAL A 152 6.14 -10.62 5.95
N GLY A 153 7.09 -10.75 6.88
CA GLY A 153 8.31 -11.57 6.75
C GLY A 153 9.58 -10.71 6.76
N THR A 154 10.69 -11.31 6.35
CA THR A 154 11.98 -10.60 6.24
C THR A 154 12.00 -9.72 5.02
N VAL A 155 11.91 -8.42 5.21
CA VAL A 155 11.94 -7.42 4.13
C VAL A 155 13.39 -7.14 3.75
N SER A 156 13.71 -7.31 2.48
CA SER A 156 15.01 -7.03 1.85
C SER A 156 15.03 -5.65 1.19
N SER A 157 13.92 -5.28 0.55
CA SER A 157 13.77 -3.99 -0.13
C SER A 157 12.30 -3.57 -0.21
N VAL A 158 12.08 -2.30 -0.51
CA VAL A 158 10.75 -1.74 -0.77
C VAL A 158 10.78 -0.91 -2.05
N GLU A 159 9.67 -0.88 -2.76
CA GLU A 159 9.54 -0.12 -4.00
C GLU A 159 8.14 0.44 -4.20
N VAL A 160 8.02 1.47 -5.05
CA VAL A 160 6.75 1.90 -5.62
C VAL A 160 6.47 1.04 -6.85
N LEU A 161 5.46 0.16 -6.78
CA LEU A 161 5.11 -0.72 -7.90
C LEU A 161 4.53 0.06 -9.08
N TRP A 162 3.65 1.00 -8.80
CA TRP A 162 3.03 1.84 -9.80
C TRP A 162 2.41 3.10 -9.18
N GLU A 163 2.24 4.11 -10.04
CA GLU A 163 1.51 5.34 -9.76
C GLU A 163 0.51 5.61 -10.88
N SER A 164 -0.64 6.22 -10.55
CA SER A 164 -1.65 6.64 -11.52
C SER A 164 -2.44 7.86 -11.03
N PHE A 165 -2.73 8.80 -11.92
CA PHE A 165 -3.68 9.88 -11.65
C PHE A 165 -5.15 9.45 -11.85
N GLY A 166 -5.42 8.20 -12.25
CA GLY A 166 -6.76 7.75 -12.60
C GLY A 166 -7.31 8.36 -13.91
N THR A 167 -6.46 8.94 -14.73
CA THR A 167 -6.82 9.67 -15.96
C THR A 167 -6.12 9.10 -17.19
N SER A 168 -6.35 9.70 -18.36
CA SER A 168 -5.64 9.40 -19.61
C SER A 168 -4.19 9.92 -19.62
N THR A 169 -3.75 10.66 -18.60
CA THR A 169 -2.38 11.14 -18.44
C THR A 169 -1.60 10.19 -17.55
N ALA A 170 -0.50 9.64 -18.07
CA ALA A 170 0.40 8.83 -17.26
C ALA A 170 1.26 9.73 -16.36
N PRO A 171 1.39 9.45 -15.06
CA PRO A 171 2.42 10.09 -14.24
C PRO A 171 3.81 9.64 -14.68
N LYS A 172 4.82 10.42 -14.33
CA LYS A 172 6.22 9.95 -14.31
C LYS A 172 6.46 9.28 -12.96
N VAL A 173 7.40 8.35 -12.91
CA VAL A 173 7.87 7.77 -11.64
C VAL A 173 8.32 8.88 -10.70
N GLY A 174 7.77 8.90 -9.49
CA GLY A 174 8.03 9.92 -8.48
C GLY A 174 7.09 11.14 -8.53
N ASP A 175 6.12 11.15 -9.43
CA ASP A 175 5.11 12.24 -9.51
C ASP A 175 4.15 12.24 -8.32
N LEU A 176 3.95 11.08 -7.67
CA LEU A 176 3.15 10.93 -6.45
C LEU A 176 4.04 10.58 -5.25
N ILE A 177 4.88 9.55 -5.36
CA ILE A 177 5.78 9.06 -4.31
C ILE A 177 7.23 9.25 -4.76
N LYS A 178 7.91 10.24 -4.20
CA LYS A 178 9.27 10.64 -4.55
C LYS A 178 10.32 9.60 -4.14
N SER A 179 10.10 8.98 -2.97
CA SER A 179 11.01 7.97 -2.42
C SER A 179 10.29 7.03 -1.48
N VAL A 180 10.84 5.84 -1.29
CA VAL A 180 10.40 4.85 -0.31
C VAL A 180 11.61 4.15 0.27
N SER A 181 11.58 3.84 1.56
CA SER A 181 12.64 3.13 2.29
C SER A 181 12.04 2.21 3.34
N TYR A 182 12.84 1.25 3.79
CA TYR A 182 12.48 0.34 4.87
C TYR A 182 13.54 0.40 5.97
N ASN A 183 13.10 0.61 7.20
CA ASN A 183 13.98 0.58 8.36
C ASN A 183 13.20 0.06 9.59
N ASN A 184 13.83 -0.79 10.39
CA ASN A 184 13.35 -1.25 11.70
C ASN A 184 11.87 -1.69 11.73
N GLY A 185 11.40 -2.40 10.69
CA GLY A 185 10.01 -2.89 10.61
C GLY A 185 9.01 -1.87 10.08
N TYR A 186 9.47 -0.68 9.67
CA TYR A 186 8.64 0.38 9.10
C TYR A 186 9.01 0.68 7.66
N ILE A 187 8.00 0.97 6.86
CA ILE A 187 8.14 1.55 5.54
C ILE A 187 7.93 3.05 5.68
N THR A 188 8.91 3.83 5.26
CA THR A 188 8.83 5.30 5.18
C THR A 188 8.79 5.71 3.72
N TYR A 189 7.91 6.62 3.38
CA TYR A 189 7.83 7.18 2.02
C TYR A 189 7.64 8.68 2.05
N GLN A 190 8.12 9.33 1.02
CA GLN A 190 7.97 10.77 0.80
C GLN A 190 7.11 11.00 -0.44
N THR A 191 6.06 11.81 -0.31
CA THR A 191 5.29 12.26 -1.47
C THR A 191 6.09 13.25 -2.30
N ALA A 192 5.62 13.57 -3.50
CA ALA A 192 6.21 14.64 -4.30
C ALA A 192 6.14 15.99 -3.55
N ASP A 193 7.11 16.87 -3.78
CA ASP A 193 7.22 18.17 -3.09
C ASP A 193 5.99 19.07 -3.35
N THR A 194 5.39 18.95 -4.53
CA THR A 194 4.08 19.52 -4.84
C THR A 194 3.06 18.40 -4.81
N PHE A 195 2.11 18.48 -3.87
CA PHE A 195 1.04 17.49 -3.74
C PHE A 195 0.24 17.35 -5.04
N LYS A 196 0.03 16.12 -5.45
CA LYS A 196 -0.85 15.73 -6.55
C LYS A 196 -1.73 14.59 -6.08
N GLU A 197 -2.99 14.64 -6.44
CA GLU A 197 -3.93 13.56 -6.17
C GLU A 197 -3.70 12.38 -7.12
N GLY A 198 -3.95 11.19 -6.63
CA GLY A 198 -3.75 9.96 -7.38
C GLY A 198 -3.66 8.73 -6.49
N ASN A 199 -3.14 7.68 -7.08
CA ASN A 199 -3.02 6.37 -6.43
C ASN A 199 -1.62 5.80 -6.69
N ALA A 200 -1.00 5.26 -5.67
CA ALA A 200 0.25 4.53 -5.76
C ALA A 200 0.16 3.22 -4.98
N VAL A 201 0.94 2.23 -5.36
CA VAL A 201 1.10 1.01 -4.58
C VAL A 201 2.57 0.83 -4.24
N ILE A 202 2.85 0.67 -2.95
CA ILE A 202 4.17 0.33 -2.41
C ILE A 202 4.18 -1.17 -2.11
N ALA A 203 5.30 -1.85 -2.40
CA ALA A 203 5.51 -3.25 -2.06
C ALA A 203 6.78 -3.46 -1.25
N ALA A 204 6.72 -4.44 -0.35
CA ALA A 204 7.89 -5.02 0.30
C ALA A 204 8.30 -6.30 -0.40
N ARG A 205 9.61 -6.45 -0.65
CA ARG A 205 10.20 -7.65 -1.26
C ARG A 205 11.04 -8.42 -0.26
N GLY A 206 11.03 -9.72 -0.40
CA GLY A 206 11.88 -10.64 0.34
C GLY A 206 13.27 -10.81 -0.29
N THR A 207 14.04 -11.73 0.28
CA THR A 207 15.43 -11.98 -0.13
C THR A 207 15.59 -12.60 -1.50
N TYR A 208 14.53 -13.20 -2.05
CA TYR A 208 14.50 -13.79 -3.40
C TYR A 208 13.75 -12.91 -4.41
N ASP A 209 13.54 -11.63 -4.07
CA ASP A 209 12.85 -10.64 -4.88
C ASP A 209 11.34 -10.88 -5.03
N GLU A 210 10.77 -11.82 -4.27
CA GLU A 210 9.33 -12.05 -4.18
C GLU A 210 8.61 -10.91 -3.46
N ILE A 211 7.40 -10.54 -3.88
CA ILE A 211 6.58 -9.58 -3.15
C ILE A 211 5.98 -10.26 -1.92
N LEU A 212 6.34 -9.79 -0.75
CA LEU A 212 5.81 -10.26 0.54
C LEU A 212 4.44 -9.67 0.84
N TRP A 213 4.24 -8.38 0.52
CA TRP A 213 2.99 -7.64 0.69
C TRP A 213 3.04 -6.34 -0.09
N SER A 214 1.87 -5.73 -0.34
CA SER A 214 1.71 -4.44 -0.98
C SER A 214 0.63 -3.62 -0.29
N TRP A 215 0.76 -2.29 -0.34
CA TRP A 215 -0.16 -1.33 0.27
C TRP A 215 -0.50 -0.25 -0.74
N HIS A 216 -1.77 0.13 -0.76
CA HIS A 216 -2.29 1.23 -1.56
C HIS A 216 -2.07 2.55 -0.81
N ILE A 217 -1.43 3.52 -1.44
CA ILE A 217 -1.33 4.90 -0.98
C ILE A 217 -2.30 5.72 -1.82
N TRP A 218 -3.33 6.21 -1.14
CA TRP A 218 -4.41 6.98 -1.75
C TRP A 218 -4.21 8.46 -1.47
N LEU A 219 -3.68 9.20 -2.46
CA LEU A 219 -3.39 10.62 -2.36
C LEU A 219 -4.64 11.39 -2.77
N THR A 220 -5.37 11.88 -1.79
CA THR A 220 -6.63 12.61 -1.95
C THR A 220 -6.95 13.36 -0.65
N ASP A 221 -7.89 14.32 -0.70
CA ASP A 221 -8.50 14.86 0.50
C ASP A 221 -9.24 13.77 1.30
N GLU A 222 -9.41 13.97 2.61
CA GLU A 222 -10.13 13.02 3.46
C GLU A 222 -11.57 12.84 2.95
N PRO A 223 -12.03 11.60 2.62
CA PRO A 223 -13.39 11.37 2.20
C PRO A 223 -14.42 11.81 3.23
N SER A 224 -15.46 12.50 2.80
CA SER A 224 -16.56 12.92 3.64
C SER A 224 -17.53 11.77 3.93
N LEU A 225 -18.29 11.89 5.02
CA LEU A 225 -19.28 10.92 5.44
C LEU A 225 -20.64 11.19 4.79
N CYS A 226 -21.23 10.16 4.22
CA CYS A 226 -22.63 10.11 3.81
C CYS A 226 -23.37 9.15 4.73
N TYR A 227 -24.35 9.65 5.50
CA TYR A 227 -25.15 8.84 6.41
C TYR A 227 -26.39 8.30 5.70
N TYR A 228 -26.51 6.98 5.66
CA TYR A 228 -27.64 6.31 5.02
C TYR A 228 -28.74 6.03 6.04
N ARG A 229 -30.00 6.17 5.58
CA ARG A 229 -31.16 5.88 6.41
C ARG A 229 -31.13 4.42 6.90
N ASN A 230 -31.45 4.20 8.18
CA ASN A 230 -31.52 2.88 8.81
C ASN A 230 -30.16 2.12 8.81
N VAL A 231 -29.06 2.80 8.66
CA VAL A 231 -27.70 2.24 8.68
C VAL A 231 -26.91 2.94 9.79
N ASP A 232 -26.24 2.16 10.62
CA ASP A 232 -25.30 2.69 11.60
C ASP A 232 -23.96 2.98 10.91
N GLY A 233 -23.30 4.09 11.27
CA GLY A 233 -22.07 4.57 10.64
C GLY A 233 -22.33 5.34 9.34
N GLY A 234 -21.26 5.86 8.75
CA GLY A 234 -21.27 6.59 7.49
C GLY A 234 -20.55 5.83 6.38
N MET A 235 -21.00 6.04 5.15
CA MET A 235 -20.26 5.61 3.95
C MET A 235 -19.36 6.73 3.48
N MET A 236 -18.25 6.40 2.84
CA MET A 236 -17.46 7.39 2.11
C MET A 236 -18.30 8.05 1.01
N ASP A 237 -18.06 9.33 0.74
CA ASP A 237 -18.70 10.08 -0.35
C ASP A 237 -18.26 9.62 -1.75
N ARG A 238 -17.19 8.84 -1.83
CA ARG A 238 -16.54 8.40 -3.07
C ARG A 238 -16.09 6.94 -3.03
N ASN A 239 -15.78 6.39 -4.20
CA ASN A 239 -15.23 5.04 -4.35
C ASN A 239 -13.77 5.00 -3.86
N LEU A 240 -13.32 3.86 -3.38
CA LEU A 240 -11.92 3.63 -3.00
C LEU A 240 -10.98 3.89 -4.19
N GLY A 241 -10.00 4.77 -3.99
CA GLY A 241 -9.10 5.23 -5.03
C GLY A 241 -9.62 6.38 -5.90
N ALA A 242 -10.83 6.90 -5.65
CA ALA A 242 -11.33 8.10 -6.33
C ALA A 242 -10.69 9.37 -5.76
N ILE A 243 -10.27 10.27 -6.63
CA ILE A 243 -9.68 11.56 -6.26
C ILE A 243 -10.69 12.71 -6.26
N SER A 244 -11.96 12.41 -6.53
CA SER A 244 -13.07 13.37 -6.51
C SER A 244 -14.36 12.67 -6.08
N ALA A 245 -15.29 13.42 -5.52
CA ALA A 245 -16.68 13.01 -5.30
C ALA A 245 -17.66 13.73 -6.23
N THR A 246 -17.15 14.57 -7.15
CA THR A 246 -17.95 15.41 -8.03
C THR A 246 -18.58 14.58 -9.16
N PRO A 247 -19.91 14.68 -9.39
CA PRO A 247 -20.55 14.08 -10.55
C PRO A 247 -19.87 14.48 -11.87
N GLY A 248 -19.80 13.55 -12.83
CA GLY A 248 -19.25 13.78 -14.15
C GLY A 248 -17.72 13.85 -14.26
N GLU A 249 -17.01 13.80 -13.15
CA GLU A 249 -15.54 13.80 -13.15
C GLU A 249 -14.98 12.38 -13.28
N VAL A 250 -13.97 12.22 -14.15
CA VAL A 250 -13.22 10.95 -14.28
C VAL A 250 -12.59 10.53 -12.94
N GLY A 251 -12.14 11.51 -12.15
CA GLY A 251 -11.58 11.28 -10.82
C GLY A 251 -12.54 10.62 -9.82
N ALA A 252 -13.85 10.64 -10.06
CA ALA A 252 -14.85 10.00 -9.20
C ALA A 252 -14.99 8.49 -9.43
N LEU A 253 -14.48 7.94 -10.54
CA LEU A 253 -14.63 6.52 -10.87
C LEU A 253 -13.94 5.60 -9.88
N GLY A 254 -12.72 5.95 -9.41
CA GLY A 254 -11.93 5.16 -8.48
C GLY A 254 -11.28 3.94 -9.11
N LEU A 255 -10.89 3.01 -8.24
CA LEU A 255 -10.19 1.76 -8.60
C LEU A 255 -11.15 0.56 -8.51
N LEU A 256 -10.76 -0.54 -9.14
CA LEU A 256 -11.55 -1.77 -9.21
C LEU A 256 -10.83 -2.91 -8.47
N TYR A 257 -11.59 -3.76 -7.79
CA TYR A 257 -11.09 -4.83 -6.94
C TYR A 257 -11.73 -6.16 -7.29
N GLN A 258 -10.94 -7.23 -7.35
CA GLN A 258 -11.49 -8.59 -7.36
C GLN A 258 -11.92 -8.97 -5.94
N TRP A 259 -13.04 -9.67 -5.79
CA TRP A 259 -13.60 -9.98 -4.48
C TRP A 259 -12.60 -10.74 -3.59
N GLY A 260 -12.36 -10.24 -2.40
CA GLY A 260 -11.43 -10.86 -1.46
C GLY A 260 -9.95 -10.56 -1.73
N ARG A 261 -9.61 -9.65 -2.67
CA ARG A 261 -8.25 -9.13 -2.88
C ARG A 261 -8.11 -7.73 -2.29
N LYS A 262 -6.92 -7.47 -1.73
CA LYS A 262 -6.55 -6.16 -1.19
C LYS A 262 -6.00 -5.19 -2.25
N ASP A 263 -5.54 -5.72 -3.40
CA ASP A 263 -4.81 -4.96 -4.41
C ASP A 263 -5.76 -4.41 -5.48
N PRO A 264 -5.65 -3.11 -5.81
CA PRO A 264 -6.47 -2.45 -6.80
C PRO A 264 -5.99 -2.64 -8.23
N PHE A 265 -6.96 -2.54 -9.16
CA PHE A 265 -6.74 -2.42 -10.60
C PHE A 265 -7.27 -1.08 -11.10
N LEU A 266 -6.65 -0.55 -12.17
CA LEU A 266 -7.07 0.71 -12.74
C LEU A 266 -8.52 0.64 -13.27
N GLY A 267 -9.27 1.70 -13.02
CA GLY A 267 -10.54 1.97 -13.64
C GLY A 267 -10.40 2.66 -15.02
N SER A 268 -11.47 3.25 -15.50
CA SER A 268 -11.47 3.99 -16.76
C SER A 268 -10.91 5.41 -16.61
N SER A 269 -10.33 5.92 -17.67
CA SER A 269 -9.96 7.34 -17.85
C SER A 269 -11.05 8.17 -18.57
N SER A 270 -12.24 7.60 -18.72
CA SER A 270 -13.41 8.23 -19.33
C SER A 270 -14.65 7.88 -18.51
N ILE A 271 -15.59 8.79 -18.35
CA ILE A 271 -16.86 8.51 -17.65
C ILE A 271 -17.81 7.65 -18.49
N SER A 272 -17.63 7.60 -19.81
CA SER A 272 -18.58 6.96 -20.75
C SER A 272 -17.96 5.91 -21.67
N ASN A 273 -16.65 5.64 -21.56
CA ASN A 273 -15.95 4.69 -22.44
C ASN A 273 -15.03 3.76 -21.67
N ASN A 274 -14.90 2.53 -22.16
CA ASN A 274 -14.02 1.51 -21.61
C ASN A 274 -12.54 1.75 -21.98
N VAL A 275 -11.96 2.84 -21.49
CA VAL A 275 -10.57 3.25 -21.76
C VAL A 275 -9.78 3.25 -20.46
N GLU A 276 -8.87 2.31 -20.31
CA GLU A 276 -8.07 2.17 -19.09
C GLU A 276 -7.27 3.45 -18.77
N ALA A 277 -7.27 3.84 -17.50
CA ALA A 277 -6.43 4.91 -16.99
C ALA A 277 -4.94 4.57 -17.16
N LYS A 278 -4.09 5.59 -17.20
CA LYS A 278 -2.65 5.43 -17.38
C LYS A 278 -1.90 5.35 -16.04
N SER A 279 -0.82 4.59 -16.04
CA SER A 279 0.08 4.45 -14.90
C SER A 279 1.54 4.50 -15.33
N THR A 280 2.43 4.43 -14.36
CA THR A 280 3.89 4.39 -14.57
C THR A 280 4.39 3.07 -15.15
N ILE A 281 3.57 2.01 -15.14
CA ILE A 281 3.95 0.68 -15.61
C ILE A 281 3.12 0.22 -16.82
N THR A 282 3.64 -0.77 -17.52
CA THR A 282 2.83 -1.62 -18.42
C THR A 282 2.28 -2.78 -17.61
N TRP A 283 0.96 -2.87 -17.52
CA TRP A 283 0.30 -3.95 -16.76
C TRP A 283 0.55 -5.30 -17.41
N PRO A 284 0.81 -6.36 -16.61
CA PRO A 284 0.94 -7.70 -17.15
C PRO A 284 -0.39 -8.19 -17.72
N SER A 285 -0.31 -9.07 -18.70
CA SER A 285 -1.51 -9.73 -19.24
C SER A 285 -2.21 -10.55 -18.16
N PRO A 286 -3.55 -10.57 -18.14
CA PRO A 286 -4.32 -11.44 -17.25
C PRO A 286 -3.92 -12.89 -17.35
N VAL A 287 -4.05 -13.63 -16.25
CA VAL A 287 -3.75 -15.07 -16.19
C VAL A 287 -4.98 -15.86 -15.75
N SER A 288 -5.20 -17.04 -16.33
CA SER A 288 -6.31 -17.88 -15.88
C SER A 288 -6.02 -18.51 -14.52
N SER A 289 -7.03 -18.52 -13.66
CA SER A 289 -6.99 -19.19 -12.37
C SER A 289 -6.66 -20.68 -12.52
N SER A 290 -5.77 -21.18 -11.69
CA SER A 290 -5.33 -22.58 -11.66
C SER A 290 -4.75 -22.90 -10.28
N SER A 291 -4.42 -24.17 -10.03
CA SER A 291 -3.80 -24.60 -8.76
C SER A 291 -2.49 -23.86 -8.40
N SER A 292 -1.83 -23.25 -9.37
CA SER A 292 -0.59 -22.45 -9.15
C SER A 292 -0.79 -20.95 -9.25
N ARG A 293 -1.80 -20.48 -9.98
CA ARG A 293 -2.03 -19.05 -10.27
C ARG A 293 -3.32 -18.48 -9.66
N GLY A 294 -4.13 -19.34 -9.04
CA GLY A 294 -5.36 -18.96 -8.33
C GLY A 294 -5.21 -19.10 -6.81
N THR A 295 -4.01 -18.97 -6.24
CA THR A 295 -3.77 -19.07 -4.80
C THR A 295 -3.66 -17.69 -4.16
N ILE A 296 -3.91 -17.61 -2.86
CA ILE A 296 -3.68 -16.38 -2.09
C ILE A 296 -2.21 -15.94 -2.19
N ALA A 297 -1.27 -16.88 -2.05
CA ALA A 297 0.17 -16.58 -2.16
C ALA A 297 0.49 -15.95 -3.52
N TYR A 298 0.02 -16.58 -4.62
CA TYR A 298 0.23 -16.02 -5.96
C TYR A 298 -0.37 -14.61 -6.10
N ALA A 299 -1.58 -14.38 -5.59
CA ALA A 299 -2.23 -13.07 -5.66
C ALA A 299 -1.46 -12.00 -4.87
N VAL A 300 -0.85 -12.35 -3.73
CA VAL A 300 0.01 -11.46 -2.93
C VAL A 300 1.33 -11.18 -3.65
N GLU A 301 1.96 -12.19 -4.22
CA GLU A 301 3.23 -12.06 -4.97
C GLU A 301 3.05 -11.31 -6.31
N HIS A 302 1.82 -11.27 -6.85
CA HIS A 302 1.51 -10.67 -8.16
C HIS A 302 0.35 -9.66 -8.04
N PRO A 303 0.50 -8.56 -7.26
CA PRO A 303 -0.57 -7.62 -6.98
C PRO A 303 -1.10 -6.89 -8.23
N THR A 304 -0.29 -6.76 -9.27
CA THR A 304 -0.65 -6.13 -10.55
C THR A 304 -1.23 -7.10 -11.58
N THR A 305 -1.26 -8.41 -11.30
CA THR A 305 -1.79 -9.41 -12.23
C THR A 305 -3.27 -9.67 -11.98
N PHE A 306 -4.11 -9.41 -12.97
CA PHE A 306 -5.53 -9.80 -12.94
C PHE A 306 -5.66 -11.31 -13.13
N ILE A 307 -6.39 -11.99 -12.25
CA ILE A 307 -6.57 -13.44 -12.32
C ILE A 307 -7.98 -13.72 -12.82
N THR A 308 -8.11 -14.17 -14.07
CA THR A 308 -9.42 -14.50 -14.65
C THR A 308 -9.96 -15.78 -14.05
N LYS A 309 -11.29 -15.97 -14.14
CA LYS A 309 -11.96 -17.22 -13.71
C LYS A 309 -11.38 -18.44 -14.44
N ASN A 310 -11.47 -19.59 -13.82
CA ASN A 310 -11.32 -20.86 -14.53
C ASN A 310 -12.69 -21.36 -15.04
N ASP A 311 -12.68 -22.45 -15.81
CA ASP A 311 -13.92 -23.04 -16.37
C ASP A 311 -14.79 -23.75 -15.32
N GLY A 312 -14.26 -24.04 -14.12
CA GLY A 312 -14.92 -24.81 -13.07
C GLY A 312 -15.66 -23.97 -12.02
N ASN A 313 -15.21 -22.75 -11.78
CA ASN A 313 -15.86 -21.80 -10.89
C ASN A 313 -15.73 -20.38 -11.43
N TYR A 314 -16.47 -19.46 -10.84
CA TYR A 314 -16.47 -18.04 -11.23
C TYR A 314 -15.56 -17.16 -10.34
N ASP A 315 -14.67 -17.83 -9.59
CA ASP A 315 -13.71 -17.17 -8.70
C ASP A 315 -12.31 -17.10 -9.34
N TRP A 316 -11.56 -16.09 -8.98
CA TRP A 316 -10.12 -16.03 -9.23
C TRP A 316 -9.35 -17.00 -8.32
N TYR A 317 -9.90 -17.31 -7.12
CA TYR A 317 -9.33 -18.29 -6.19
C TYR A 317 -9.68 -19.71 -6.62
N TYR A 318 -8.66 -20.53 -6.78
CA TYR A 318 -8.80 -21.89 -7.29
C TYR A 318 -8.89 -22.91 -6.16
N THR A 319 -10.03 -23.55 -6.02
CA THR A 319 -10.24 -24.63 -5.04
C THR A 319 -10.16 -26.04 -5.65
N GLY A 320 -10.11 -26.13 -6.97
CA GLY A 320 -10.23 -27.41 -7.70
C GLY A 320 -11.65 -27.97 -7.77
N SER A 321 -12.64 -27.23 -7.22
CA SER A 321 -14.06 -27.57 -7.22
C SER A 321 -14.91 -26.35 -7.55
N SER A 322 -16.24 -26.48 -7.49
CA SER A 322 -17.15 -25.33 -7.56
C SER A 322 -17.24 -24.53 -6.25
N ASP A 323 -16.64 -25.03 -5.18
CA ASP A 323 -16.63 -24.32 -3.89
C ASP A 323 -15.65 -23.16 -3.93
N THR A 324 -15.95 -22.10 -3.17
CA THR A 324 -15.10 -20.91 -3.03
C THR A 324 -14.64 -20.75 -1.58
N ASP A 325 -13.59 -19.94 -1.37
CA ASP A 325 -13.20 -19.50 -0.04
C ASP A 325 -13.89 -18.17 0.28
N ASN A 326 -14.91 -18.21 1.11
CA ASN A 326 -15.72 -17.07 1.52
C ASN A 326 -15.14 -16.32 2.74
N THR A 327 -13.91 -16.66 3.18
CA THR A 327 -13.27 -16.05 4.36
C THR A 327 -12.36 -14.87 4.02
N ARG A 328 -12.09 -14.62 2.73
CA ARG A 328 -11.18 -13.55 2.27
C ARG A 328 -11.67 -12.15 2.66
N TRP A 329 -12.95 -11.86 2.46
CA TRP A 329 -13.64 -10.68 3.00
C TRP A 329 -14.76 -11.10 3.92
N GLN A 330 -14.93 -10.39 5.03
CA GLN A 330 -15.97 -10.67 6.05
C GLN A 330 -16.42 -9.36 6.69
N SER A 331 -17.61 -9.36 7.32
CA SER A 331 -18.12 -8.22 8.08
C SER A 331 -17.17 -7.80 9.20
N LYS A 332 -16.48 -8.76 9.83
CA LYS A 332 -15.28 -8.49 10.63
C LYS A 332 -14.10 -8.35 9.67
N LYS A 333 -13.53 -7.16 9.60
CA LYS A 333 -12.44 -6.82 8.71
C LYS A 333 -11.29 -7.84 8.74
N THR A 334 -10.95 -8.37 7.58
CA THR A 334 -9.85 -9.34 7.40
C THR A 334 -8.57 -8.65 6.95
N ILE A 335 -7.45 -9.37 6.94
CA ILE A 335 -6.17 -8.88 6.41
C ILE A 335 -6.24 -8.55 4.90
N TYR A 336 -7.26 -8.99 4.19
CA TYR A 336 -7.43 -8.73 2.75
C TYR A 336 -8.44 -7.62 2.43
N ASP A 337 -9.07 -7.02 3.45
CA ASP A 337 -9.98 -5.89 3.23
C ASP A 337 -9.18 -4.69 2.71
N PRO A 338 -9.55 -4.08 1.58
CA PRO A 338 -8.79 -3.01 0.95
C PRO A 338 -9.01 -1.63 1.56
N CYS A 339 -10.02 -1.46 2.41
CA CYS A 339 -10.39 -0.15 2.95
C CYS A 339 -9.36 0.38 3.96
N PRO A 340 -9.23 1.70 4.12
CA PRO A 340 -8.40 2.32 5.14
C PRO A 340 -8.76 1.89 6.57
N ALA A 341 -7.91 2.22 7.53
CA ALA A 341 -8.18 1.99 8.95
C ALA A 341 -9.45 2.74 9.39
N GLY A 342 -10.30 2.10 10.23
CA GLY A 342 -11.61 2.64 10.64
C GLY A 342 -12.71 2.50 9.57
N TRP A 343 -12.40 1.87 8.44
CA TRP A 343 -13.31 1.63 7.33
C TRP A 343 -13.22 0.18 6.87
N ARG A 344 -14.30 -0.37 6.32
CA ARG A 344 -14.37 -1.72 5.79
C ARG A 344 -15.24 -1.82 4.54
N VAL A 345 -15.13 -2.90 3.80
CA VAL A 345 -16.08 -3.24 2.74
C VAL A 345 -17.45 -3.50 3.39
N PRO A 346 -18.56 -2.95 2.85
CA PRO A 346 -19.87 -3.05 3.48
C PRO A 346 -20.52 -4.42 3.34
N ASP A 347 -21.50 -4.71 4.23
CA ASP A 347 -22.39 -5.87 4.11
C ASP A 347 -23.41 -5.66 2.98
N GLY A 348 -23.72 -6.73 2.25
CA GLY A 348 -24.73 -6.77 1.19
C GLY A 348 -25.89 -7.71 1.48
N GLY A 349 -26.68 -7.98 0.45
CA GLY A 349 -27.91 -8.76 0.54
C GLY A 349 -29.09 -7.97 1.11
N ASP A 350 -30.18 -8.64 1.42
CA ASP A 350 -31.42 -7.98 1.88
C ASP A 350 -31.26 -7.23 3.21
N ASN A 351 -30.26 -7.63 4.01
CA ASN A 351 -29.90 -6.95 5.25
C ASN A 351 -28.66 -6.05 5.09
N GLY A 352 -28.17 -5.88 3.87
CA GLY A 352 -27.04 -5.02 3.54
C GLY A 352 -27.38 -3.54 3.61
N ILE A 353 -26.34 -2.71 3.56
CA ILE A 353 -26.49 -1.26 3.79
C ILE A 353 -27.40 -0.58 2.77
N TRP A 354 -27.26 -0.92 1.48
CA TRP A 354 -28.04 -0.28 0.41
C TRP A 354 -29.51 -0.68 0.46
N ALA A 355 -29.82 -1.96 0.74
CA ALA A 355 -31.19 -2.44 0.93
C ALA A 355 -31.85 -1.82 2.17
N LYS A 356 -31.14 -1.76 3.32
CA LYS A 356 -31.63 -1.11 4.55
C LYS A 356 -31.90 0.38 4.36
N ALA A 357 -31.04 1.07 3.62
CA ALA A 357 -31.19 2.48 3.30
C ALA A 357 -32.38 2.73 2.36
N GLY A 358 -32.83 1.69 1.66
CA GLY A 358 -33.94 1.78 0.69
C GLY A 358 -33.49 2.39 -0.63
N PHE A 359 -32.30 1.99 -1.10
CA PHE A 359 -31.88 2.34 -2.45
C PHE A 359 -32.87 1.74 -3.45
N ASP A 360 -33.48 2.56 -4.25
CA ASP A 360 -34.52 2.22 -5.23
C ASP A 360 -34.25 2.95 -6.54
N ASP A 361 -35.11 2.73 -7.52
CA ASP A 361 -34.98 3.34 -8.85
C ASP A 361 -34.87 4.87 -8.74
N GLN A 362 -33.83 5.42 -9.35
CA GLN A 362 -33.54 6.84 -9.44
C GLN A 362 -33.36 7.22 -10.91
N ASP A 363 -33.50 8.51 -11.19
CA ASP A 363 -33.12 9.03 -12.49
C ASP A 363 -31.63 8.93 -12.69
N TYR A 364 -31.23 8.27 -13.78
CA TYR A 364 -29.84 8.21 -14.19
C TYR A 364 -29.46 9.54 -14.84
N ASP A 365 -28.31 10.10 -14.48
CA ASP A 365 -27.78 11.31 -15.09
C ASP A 365 -26.90 10.95 -16.29
N ASP A 366 -27.42 11.07 -17.52
CA ASP A 366 -26.69 10.76 -18.76
C ASP A 366 -25.53 11.75 -19.04
N SER A 367 -25.52 12.92 -18.38
CA SER A 367 -24.45 13.91 -18.57
C SER A 367 -23.24 13.61 -17.68
N ASP A 368 -23.51 13.12 -16.48
CA ASP A 368 -22.51 12.84 -15.44
C ASP A 368 -22.25 11.33 -15.28
N GLU A 369 -22.98 10.50 -16.02
CA GLU A 369 -22.86 9.03 -16.09
C GLU A 369 -22.89 8.38 -14.71
N GLY A 370 -24.03 8.51 -14.01
CA GLY A 370 -24.20 7.94 -12.69
C GLY A 370 -25.55 8.23 -12.04
N MET A 371 -25.67 7.96 -10.75
CA MET A 371 -26.90 8.17 -9.97
C MET A 371 -26.64 8.94 -8.67
N LEU A 372 -27.55 9.85 -8.32
CA LEU A 372 -27.53 10.60 -7.08
C LEU A 372 -28.62 10.08 -6.12
N PHE A 373 -28.21 9.51 -5.00
CA PHE A 373 -29.10 9.09 -3.93
C PHE A 373 -29.21 10.21 -2.88
N GLY A 374 -30.33 10.92 -2.93
CA GLY A 374 -30.59 12.14 -2.16
C GLY A 374 -31.40 11.95 -0.90
N SER A 375 -32.20 12.97 -0.55
CA SER A 375 -32.96 13.05 0.69
C SER A 375 -33.93 11.86 0.89
N GLY A 376 -33.91 11.29 2.07
CA GLY A 376 -34.68 10.09 2.42
C GLY A 376 -33.88 8.78 2.29
N ILE A 377 -32.74 8.79 1.60
CA ILE A 377 -31.80 7.67 1.47
C ILE A 377 -30.46 8.03 2.08
N SER A 378 -29.85 9.15 1.67
CA SER A 378 -28.53 9.60 2.12
C SER A 378 -28.52 11.09 2.51
N SER A 379 -27.71 11.44 3.53
CA SER A 379 -27.45 12.81 3.94
C SER A 379 -25.96 12.98 4.33
N PRO A 380 -25.20 13.84 3.64
CA PRO A 380 -25.55 14.50 2.38
C PRO A 380 -25.89 13.51 1.27
N ALA A 381 -26.42 14.00 0.13
CA ALA A 381 -26.68 13.16 -1.04
C ALA A 381 -25.39 12.46 -1.50
N SER A 382 -25.51 11.20 -1.88
CA SER A 382 -24.38 10.35 -2.26
C SER A 382 -24.40 10.05 -3.75
N TRP A 383 -23.36 10.50 -4.46
CA TRP A 383 -23.17 10.24 -5.87
C TRP A 383 -22.50 8.90 -6.11
N TYR A 384 -23.03 8.12 -7.05
CA TYR A 384 -22.50 6.82 -7.47
C TYR A 384 -22.23 6.84 -8.98
N PRO A 385 -20.96 6.90 -9.43
CA PRO A 385 -20.60 6.88 -10.85
C PRO A 385 -20.82 5.49 -11.47
N ALA A 386 -21.17 5.46 -12.74
CA ALA A 386 -21.21 4.23 -13.54
C ALA A 386 -19.80 3.82 -13.97
N SER A 387 -18.98 3.39 -13.01
CA SER A 387 -17.57 3.05 -13.22
C SER A 387 -17.33 1.81 -14.10
N GLY A 388 -18.40 1.07 -14.46
CA GLY A 388 -18.27 -0.21 -15.13
C GLY A 388 -17.63 -1.29 -14.24
N TYR A 389 -16.98 -2.24 -14.89
CA TYR A 389 -16.29 -3.36 -14.22
C TYR A 389 -15.19 -3.92 -15.12
N ARG A 390 -14.27 -4.73 -14.52
CA ARG A 390 -13.35 -5.59 -15.27
C ARG A 390 -13.93 -7.00 -15.36
N ASP A 391 -14.04 -7.54 -16.58
CA ASP A 391 -14.68 -8.85 -16.78
C ASP A 391 -13.80 -10.00 -16.28
N SER A 392 -14.47 -11.01 -15.77
CA SER A 392 -13.85 -12.21 -15.20
C SER A 392 -13.15 -13.12 -16.23
N SER A 393 -13.34 -12.90 -17.52
CA SER A 393 -12.84 -13.76 -18.60
C SER A 393 -11.55 -13.24 -19.23
N ASP A 394 -11.38 -11.92 -19.28
CA ASP A 394 -10.27 -11.26 -19.96
C ASP A 394 -9.60 -10.15 -19.14
N GLY A 395 -10.27 -9.63 -18.08
CA GLY A 395 -9.79 -8.53 -17.26
C GLY A 395 -9.96 -7.16 -17.90
N ASP A 396 -10.57 -7.06 -19.07
CA ASP A 396 -10.83 -5.81 -19.76
C ASP A 396 -11.97 -5.02 -19.10
N LEU A 397 -12.02 -3.71 -19.35
CA LEU A 397 -13.10 -2.84 -18.88
C LEU A 397 -14.36 -2.97 -19.73
N TYR A 398 -15.51 -3.04 -19.06
CA TYR A 398 -16.84 -3.08 -19.68
C TYR A 398 -17.82 -2.19 -18.94
N GLY A 399 -18.79 -1.66 -19.69
CA GLY A 399 -19.97 -1.01 -19.13
C GLY A 399 -19.75 0.31 -18.44
N VAL A 400 -18.61 0.96 -18.67
CA VAL A 400 -18.36 2.33 -18.19
C VAL A 400 -19.37 3.28 -18.83
N GLY A 401 -20.02 4.12 -18.00
CA GLY A 401 -21.13 4.98 -18.40
C GLY A 401 -22.48 4.26 -18.49
N ASN A 402 -22.55 2.95 -18.20
CA ASN A 402 -23.81 2.20 -18.22
C ASN A 402 -24.10 1.49 -16.90
N PHE A 403 -23.07 1.02 -16.21
CA PHE A 403 -23.24 0.17 -15.03
C PHE A 403 -22.46 0.71 -13.82
N GLY A 404 -23.13 0.81 -12.69
CA GLY A 404 -22.50 0.90 -11.39
C GLY A 404 -22.50 -0.46 -10.70
N TYR A 405 -21.32 -1.00 -10.36
CA TYR A 405 -21.14 -2.25 -9.64
C TYR A 405 -20.27 -2.02 -8.39
N PHE A 406 -20.80 -2.38 -7.22
CA PHE A 406 -20.14 -2.11 -5.94
C PHE A 406 -20.16 -3.36 -5.05
N TRP A 407 -18.98 -3.84 -4.71
CA TRP A 407 -18.82 -5.02 -3.90
C TRP A 407 -19.37 -4.88 -2.48
N SER A 408 -19.88 -5.99 -1.97
CA SER A 408 -20.06 -6.22 -0.54
C SER A 408 -19.18 -7.39 -0.07
N VAL A 409 -19.03 -7.55 1.25
CA VAL A 409 -18.35 -8.73 1.82
C VAL A 409 -19.21 -9.98 1.82
N THR A 410 -20.52 -9.86 1.59
CA THR A 410 -21.48 -10.95 1.81
C THR A 410 -21.45 -11.96 0.67
N PRO A 411 -21.05 -13.21 0.94
CA PRO A 411 -21.05 -14.26 -0.07
C PRO A 411 -22.48 -14.75 -0.36
N PHE A 412 -22.67 -15.32 -1.56
CA PHE A 412 -23.87 -16.00 -2.00
C PHE A 412 -23.46 -17.24 -2.85
N ASP A 413 -23.47 -18.39 -2.26
CA ASP A 413 -22.92 -19.63 -2.85
C ASP A 413 -21.50 -19.40 -3.41
N ASN A 414 -21.29 -19.60 -4.70
CA ASN A 414 -20.03 -19.38 -5.42
C ASN A 414 -19.91 -17.95 -5.99
N PHE A 415 -20.71 -17.01 -5.51
CA PHE A 415 -20.80 -15.62 -5.92
C PHE A 415 -20.78 -14.73 -4.70
N ALA A 416 -20.94 -13.41 -4.90
CA ALA A 416 -21.16 -12.46 -3.83
C ALA A 416 -22.35 -11.54 -4.13
N TYR A 417 -22.93 -11.01 -3.05
CA TYR A 417 -23.84 -9.89 -3.15
C TYR A 417 -23.12 -8.61 -3.52
N TYR A 418 -23.78 -7.76 -4.25
CA TYR A 418 -23.27 -6.46 -4.69
C TYR A 418 -24.43 -5.47 -4.90
N PHE A 419 -24.11 -4.20 -4.78
CA PHE A 419 -25.01 -3.14 -5.24
C PHE A 419 -24.79 -2.91 -6.72
N HIS A 420 -25.88 -2.78 -7.47
CA HIS A 420 -25.84 -2.60 -8.90
C HIS A 420 -26.92 -1.63 -9.36
N PHE A 421 -26.58 -0.76 -10.29
CA PHE A 421 -27.54 0.03 -11.06
C PHE A 421 -27.15 0.07 -12.53
N ILE A 422 -28.12 0.44 -13.38
CA ILE A 422 -27.95 0.52 -14.83
C ILE A 422 -28.51 1.83 -15.37
N SER A 423 -27.99 2.30 -16.51
CA SER A 423 -28.32 3.60 -17.10
C SER A 423 -29.81 3.79 -17.49
N ASN A 424 -30.60 2.72 -17.52
CA ASN A 424 -32.04 2.82 -17.76
C ASN A 424 -32.85 3.13 -16.47
N GLY A 425 -32.19 3.45 -15.35
CA GLY A 425 -32.81 3.79 -14.07
C GLY A 425 -32.99 2.63 -13.10
N GLY A 426 -32.73 1.38 -13.52
CA GLY A 426 -32.87 0.22 -12.63
C GLY A 426 -31.83 0.18 -11.51
N VAL A 427 -32.28 0.00 -10.26
CA VAL A 427 -31.46 -0.07 -9.06
C VAL A 427 -31.68 -1.39 -8.32
N TYR A 428 -30.61 -2.09 -7.99
CA TYR A 428 -30.63 -3.41 -7.39
C TYR A 428 -29.73 -3.43 -6.15
N PRO A 429 -30.25 -3.02 -4.98
CA PRO A 429 -29.45 -2.83 -3.74
C PRO A 429 -28.99 -4.12 -3.07
N SER A 430 -29.58 -5.26 -3.41
CA SER A 430 -29.24 -6.59 -2.89
C SER A 430 -29.07 -7.61 -4.00
N ASN A 431 -28.50 -7.20 -5.14
CA ASN A 431 -28.27 -8.12 -6.24
C ASN A 431 -27.24 -9.19 -5.87
N HIS A 432 -27.42 -10.39 -6.40
CA HIS A 432 -26.54 -11.54 -6.13
C HIS A 432 -26.11 -12.21 -7.45
N GLY A 433 -25.09 -13.04 -7.36
CA GLY A 433 -24.58 -13.78 -8.53
C GLY A 433 -23.45 -13.06 -9.26
N SER A 434 -22.83 -12.05 -8.65
CA SER A 434 -21.60 -11.51 -9.20
C SER A 434 -20.44 -12.47 -9.01
N ARG A 435 -19.72 -12.76 -10.12
CA ARG A 435 -18.57 -13.64 -10.16
C ARG A 435 -17.41 -13.04 -9.40
N LEU A 436 -16.78 -13.79 -8.50
CA LEU A 436 -15.74 -13.29 -7.61
C LEU A 436 -14.44 -12.87 -8.34
N ALA A 437 -14.25 -13.33 -9.57
CA ALA A 437 -13.15 -12.90 -10.44
C ALA A 437 -13.40 -11.56 -11.15
N ILE A 438 -14.62 -10.98 -11.09
CA ILE A 438 -14.88 -9.66 -11.64
C ILE A 438 -14.18 -8.59 -10.82
N GLY A 439 -13.66 -7.55 -11.47
CA GLY A 439 -13.19 -6.33 -10.81
C GLY A 439 -14.31 -5.31 -10.70
N GLN A 440 -14.73 -4.95 -9.47
CA GLN A 440 -15.78 -3.95 -9.22
C GLN A 440 -15.29 -2.87 -8.27
N SER A 441 -16.00 -1.75 -8.22
CA SER A 441 -15.74 -0.69 -7.25
C SER A 441 -15.96 -1.16 -5.82
N VAL A 442 -15.24 -0.56 -4.90
CA VAL A 442 -15.46 -0.65 -3.46
C VAL A 442 -15.79 0.75 -2.94
N ARG A 443 -16.82 0.86 -2.11
CA ARG A 443 -17.09 2.07 -1.33
C ARG A 443 -17.13 1.68 0.14
N CYS A 444 -16.26 2.29 0.93
CA CYS A 444 -16.04 1.83 2.30
C CYS A 444 -17.10 2.37 3.27
N LEU A 445 -17.49 1.52 4.22
CA LEU A 445 -18.35 1.82 5.35
C LEU A 445 -17.48 2.05 6.59
N GLN A 446 -17.81 3.04 7.40
CA GLN A 446 -17.19 3.29 8.70
C GLN A 446 -17.42 2.10 9.66
N GLU A 447 -16.39 1.67 10.38
CA GLU A 447 -16.45 0.59 11.39
C GLU A 447 -17.11 1.03 12.68
#